data_591ae336467eb0b9be8bfdaf818d9b65
#
_entry.id   591ae336467eb0b9be8bfdaf818d9b65
#
_cell.length_a   1.000
_cell.length_b   1.000
_cell.length_c   1.000
_cell.angle_alpha   90.00
_cell.angle_beta   90.00
_cell.angle_gamma   90.00
#
_symmetry.space_group_name_H-M   'P 1'
#
loop_
_entity.id
_entity.type
_entity.pdbx_description
1 polymer ?
#
loop_
_entity_poly.entity_id
_entity_poly.type
_entity_poly.pdbx_seq_one_letter_code
_entity_poly.pdbx_strand_id
1 'polypeptide(L)'
;YPTRRSFIDMQQRKDFKEKHVHKEAGMQETIVMGCLPVDLPATDISETDWEDVPYPPSEKDGPIAVLHVLKFGLGAKMDETPQDMEKYQEKAAEVALKNGLRVSGWFGVEGTIVGDGRKWDQVRFNTFPSKAAFMEVVNDPNRLEAQKKHREKAIADTYTLIVRTSLDNIAASTSHPS
;
A
#
# COMPACT_ATOMS: atom_id res chain seq x y z
N TYR A 1 -6.03 10.95 9.91
CA TYR A 1 -6.76 12.15 10.34
C TYR A 1 -8.25 11.95 10.11
N PRO A 2 -9.11 12.39 11.04
CA PRO A 2 -10.56 12.20 10.92
C PRO A 2 -11.15 12.96 9.72
N THR A 3 -10.59 14.11 9.36
CA THR A 3 -11.02 14.96 8.25
C THR A 3 -9.84 15.67 7.59
N ARG A 4 -10.01 16.14 6.35
CA ARG A 4 -9.05 17.06 5.70
C ARG A 4 -8.83 18.31 6.54
N ARG A 5 -9.89 18.85 7.10
CA ARG A 5 -9.83 20.07 7.91
C ARG A 5 -8.92 19.90 9.11
N SER A 6 -9.03 18.80 9.84
CA SER A 6 -8.15 18.52 10.99
C SER A 6 -6.68 18.41 10.61
N PHE A 7 -6.36 17.89 9.41
CA PHE A 7 -5.00 17.88 8.90
C PHE A 7 -4.48 19.30 8.60
N ILE A 8 -5.28 20.13 7.93
CA ILE A 8 -4.93 21.51 7.59
C ILE A 8 -4.75 22.35 8.86
N ASP A 9 -5.69 22.24 9.80
CA ASP A 9 -5.65 22.97 11.07
C ASP A 9 -4.40 22.60 11.89
N MET A 10 -4.03 21.31 11.91
CA MET A 10 -2.79 20.86 12.54
C MET A 10 -1.56 21.51 11.91
N GLN A 11 -1.48 21.57 10.56
CA GLN A 11 -0.35 22.20 9.87
C GLN A 11 -0.24 23.71 10.11
N GLN A 12 -1.34 24.38 10.43
CA GLN A 12 -1.37 25.81 10.72
C GLN A 12 -0.95 26.17 12.14
N ARG A 13 -0.93 25.20 13.04
CA ARG A 13 -0.55 25.41 14.44
C ARG A 13 0.89 25.91 14.57
N LYS A 14 1.11 26.82 15.51
CA LYS A 14 2.43 27.41 15.78
C LYS A 14 3.44 26.35 16.21
N ASP A 15 3.07 25.47 17.14
CA ASP A 15 3.92 24.39 17.65
C ASP A 15 4.30 23.38 16.55
N PHE A 16 3.40 23.11 15.60
CA PHE A 16 3.71 22.27 14.45
C PHE A 16 4.77 22.94 13.55
N LYS A 17 4.57 24.20 13.21
CA LYS A 17 5.51 24.96 12.34
C LYS A 17 6.90 25.08 12.97
N GLU A 18 6.97 25.32 14.27
CA GLU A 18 8.25 25.41 15.00
C GLU A 18 9.03 24.08 14.97
N LYS A 19 8.32 22.93 15.03
CA LYS A 19 8.94 21.60 14.97
C LYS A 19 9.19 21.11 13.55
N HIS A 20 8.54 21.70 12.55
CA HIS A 20 8.61 21.24 11.16
C HIS A 20 10.01 21.40 10.56
N VAL A 21 10.77 22.39 11.02
CA VAL A 21 12.17 22.62 10.62
C VAL A 21 13.06 21.39 10.88
N HIS A 22 12.77 20.62 11.94
CA HIS A 22 13.52 19.41 12.26
C HIS A 22 13.19 18.28 11.28
N LYS A 23 11.94 18.21 10.84
CA LYS A 23 11.51 17.27 9.80
C LYS A 23 12.18 17.59 8.47
N GLU A 24 12.16 18.86 8.05
CA GLU A 24 12.79 19.32 6.81
C GLU A 24 14.29 19.05 6.79
N ALA A 25 14.97 19.30 7.91
CA ALA A 25 16.40 19.05 8.04
C ALA A 25 16.78 17.56 7.95
N GLY A 26 15.86 16.66 8.31
CA GLY A 26 16.07 15.21 8.30
C GLY A 26 15.58 14.48 7.06
N MET A 27 14.89 15.16 6.13
CA MET A 27 14.26 14.55 4.97
C MET A 27 14.77 15.15 3.66
N GLN A 28 15.35 14.31 2.81
CA GLN A 28 15.72 14.70 1.46
C GLN A 28 14.51 14.73 0.52
N GLU A 29 13.62 13.75 0.64
CA GLU A 29 12.39 13.64 -0.15
C GLU A 29 11.22 13.22 0.74
N THR A 30 10.05 13.71 0.42
CA THR A 30 8.81 13.36 1.12
C THR A 30 7.64 13.36 0.14
N ILE A 31 6.82 12.33 0.19
CA ILE A 31 5.53 12.28 -0.51
C ILE A 31 4.42 12.22 0.54
N VAL A 32 3.52 13.19 0.50
CA VAL A 32 2.32 13.23 1.36
C VAL A 32 1.11 13.33 0.46
N MET A 33 0.24 12.34 0.53
CA MET A 33 -0.97 12.24 -0.28
C MET A 33 -2.20 12.23 0.62
N GLY A 34 -3.23 12.96 0.22
CA GLY A 34 -4.58 12.79 0.73
C GLY A 34 -5.23 11.62 0.02
N CYS A 35 -5.67 10.63 0.79
CA CYS A 35 -6.23 9.39 0.25
C CYS A 35 -7.61 9.11 0.87
N LEU A 36 -8.48 8.51 0.07
CA LEU A 36 -9.78 7.99 0.51
C LEU A 36 -9.77 6.47 0.38
N PRO A 37 -10.37 5.72 1.35
CA PRO A 37 -10.55 4.29 1.20
C PRO A 37 -11.37 4.01 -0.06
N VAL A 38 -11.01 2.96 -0.80
CA VAL A 38 -11.83 2.41 -1.89
C VAL A 38 -12.27 1.01 -1.49
N ASP A 39 -13.42 0.59 -2.02
CA ASP A 39 -13.93 -0.74 -1.76
C ASP A 39 -12.95 -1.79 -2.27
N LEU A 40 -12.68 -2.77 -1.43
CA LEU A 40 -11.85 -3.89 -1.82
C LEU A 40 -12.67 -4.77 -2.79
N PRO A 41 -12.03 -5.32 -3.84
CA PRO A 41 -12.68 -6.34 -4.63
C PRO A 41 -13.19 -7.43 -3.69
N ALA A 42 -14.37 -7.98 -3.96
CA ALA A 42 -14.90 -9.15 -3.26
C ALA A 42 -14.05 -10.40 -3.59
N THR A 43 -12.80 -10.37 -3.24
CA THR A 43 -11.98 -11.56 -3.15
C THR A 43 -12.36 -12.24 -1.85
N ASP A 44 -12.67 -13.53 -1.93
CA ASP A 44 -12.74 -14.39 -0.75
C ASP A 44 -11.39 -14.26 -0.03
N ILE A 45 -11.34 -13.30 0.89
CA ILE A 45 -10.21 -13.15 1.79
C ILE A 45 -10.39 -14.28 2.79
N SER A 46 -10.06 -15.51 2.35
CA SER A 46 -9.92 -16.60 3.29
C SER A 46 -8.78 -16.16 4.21
N GLU A 47 -9.08 -15.90 5.45
CA GLU A 47 -8.09 -15.68 6.50
C GLU A 47 -7.33 -16.99 6.74
N THR A 48 -6.58 -17.42 5.74
CA THR A 48 -5.66 -18.54 5.90
C THR A 48 -4.71 -18.19 7.02
N ASP A 49 -4.64 -19.06 8.03
CA ASP A 49 -3.67 -18.87 9.08
C ASP A 49 -2.27 -18.88 8.47
N TRP A 50 -1.45 -17.94 8.88
CA TRP A 50 -0.10 -17.84 8.35
C TRP A 50 0.81 -19.01 8.78
N GLU A 51 0.39 -19.81 9.75
CA GLU A 51 1.08 -21.05 10.11
C GLU A 51 0.88 -22.17 9.08
N ASP A 52 -0.23 -22.11 8.31
CA ASP A 52 -0.62 -23.13 7.33
C ASP A 52 -0.18 -22.83 5.89
N VAL A 53 0.51 -21.71 5.64
CA VAL A 53 0.97 -21.36 4.29
C VAL A 53 2.35 -21.96 3.96
N PRO A 54 2.74 -22.07 2.67
CA PRO A 54 4.02 -22.67 2.29
C PRO A 54 5.26 -22.00 2.88
N TYR A 55 5.18 -20.70 3.17
CA TYR A 55 6.28 -19.89 3.71
C TYR A 55 5.82 -19.12 4.95
N PRO A 56 5.59 -19.80 6.08
CA PRO A 56 5.11 -19.17 7.30
C PRO A 56 6.13 -18.18 7.86
N PRO A 57 5.69 -17.26 8.74
CA PRO A 57 6.61 -16.34 9.40
C PRO A 57 7.59 -17.09 10.30
N SER A 58 8.82 -16.60 10.37
CA SER A 58 9.86 -17.12 11.23
C SER A 58 10.61 -16.00 11.92
N GLU A 59 11.44 -16.34 12.92
CA GLU A 59 12.29 -15.36 13.59
C GLU A 59 13.23 -14.62 12.62
N LYS A 60 13.71 -15.30 11.57
CA LYS A 60 14.62 -14.73 10.57
C LYS A 60 13.89 -14.04 9.42
N ASP A 61 12.68 -14.48 9.10
CA ASP A 61 11.87 -13.95 8.01
C ASP A 61 10.41 -13.79 8.45
N GLY A 62 10.19 -12.76 9.27
CA GLY A 62 8.87 -12.42 9.78
C GLY A 62 8.01 -11.62 8.79
N PRO A 63 6.81 -11.22 9.21
CA PRO A 63 5.85 -10.54 8.37
C PRO A 63 6.40 -9.28 7.71
N ILE A 64 5.94 -9.04 6.50
CA ILE A 64 6.24 -7.83 5.72
C ILE A 64 4.97 -7.16 5.23
N ALA A 65 5.02 -5.86 5.03
CA ALA A 65 4.04 -5.12 4.26
C ALA A 65 4.64 -4.67 2.93
N VAL A 66 3.87 -4.85 1.86
CA VAL A 66 4.23 -4.38 0.51
C VAL A 66 3.34 -3.20 0.18
N LEU A 67 3.95 -2.04 0.11
CA LEU A 67 3.30 -0.80 -0.25
C LEU A 67 3.45 -0.55 -1.75
N HIS A 68 2.34 -0.46 -2.45
CA HIS A 68 2.29 -0.05 -3.85
C HIS A 68 1.73 1.36 -3.96
N VAL A 69 2.48 2.25 -4.61
CA VAL A 69 1.99 3.56 -5.06
C VAL A 69 1.89 3.48 -6.57
N LEU A 70 0.69 3.68 -7.10
CA LEU A 70 0.37 3.39 -8.49
C LEU A 70 -0.10 4.63 -9.23
N LYS A 71 0.44 4.81 -10.42
CA LYS A 71 -0.08 5.73 -11.42
C LYS A 71 -0.56 4.92 -12.62
N PHE A 72 -1.83 5.03 -12.93
CA PHE A 72 -2.42 4.38 -14.08
C PHE A 72 -2.17 5.17 -15.38
N GLY A 73 -2.48 4.56 -16.50
CA GLY A 73 -2.44 5.23 -17.80
C GLY A 73 -3.47 6.36 -17.93
N LEU A 74 -3.43 7.06 -19.05
CA LEU A 74 -4.32 8.19 -19.31
C LEU A 74 -5.80 7.79 -19.24
N GLY A 75 -6.60 8.61 -18.56
CA GLY A 75 -8.06 8.45 -18.47
C GLY A 75 -8.54 7.63 -17.28
N ALA A 76 -7.64 7.13 -16.44
CA ALA A 76 -8.06 6.46 -15.19
C ALA A 76 -8.69 7.47 -14.22
N LYS A 77 -9.79 7.07 -13.57
CA LYS A 77 -10.42 7.85 -12.51
C LYS A 77 -9.95 7.39 -11.15
N MET A 78 -10.06 8.25 -10.14
CA MET A 78 -9.56 8.02 -8.79
C MET A 78 -10.14 6.76 -8.12
N ASP A 79 -11.40 6.47 -8.37
CA ASP A 79 -12.19 5.37 -7.80
C ASP A 79 -12.31 4.15 -8.72
N GLU A 80 -11.71 4.21 -9.90
CA GLU A 80 -11.75 3.12 -10.89
C GLU A 80 -10.38 2.46 -11.04
N THR A 81 -10.38 1.14 -11.09
CA THR A 81 -9.21 0.37 -11.49
C THR A 81 -9.32 0.06 -12.98
N PRO A 82 -8.29 0.35 -13.81
CA PRO A 82 -8.32 -0.01 -15.22
C PRO A 82 -8.54 -1.51 -15.44
N GLN A 83 -9.34 -1.87 -16.45
CA GLN A 83 -9.72 -3.26 -16.75
C GLN A 83 -8.51 -4.21 -16.91
N ASP A 84 -7.44 -3.75 -17.52
CA ASP A 84 -6.22 -4.56 -17.63
C ASP A 84 -5.55 -4.77 -16.26
N MET A 85 -5.66 -3.81 -15.35
CA MET A 85 -5.18 -3.99 -13.98
C MET A 85 -6.04 -4.98 -13.21
N GLU A 86 -7.36 -4.99 -13.42
CA GLU A 86 -8.26 -5.98 -12.83
C GLU A 86 -7.91 -7.40 -13.28
N LYS A 87 -7.73 -7.61 -14.58
CA LYS A 87 -7.31 -8.92 -15.14
C LYS A 87 -5.97 -9.39 -14.58
N TYR A 88 -5.03 -8.48 -14.39
CA TYR A 88 -3.78 -8.81 -13.72
C TYR A 88 -4.01 -9.21 -12.27
N GLN A 89 -4.86 -8.47 -11.55
CA GLN A 89 -5.14 -8.73 -10.14
C GLN A 89 -5.79 -10.09 -9.91
N GLU A 90 -6.73 -10.49 -10.76
CA GLU A 90 -7.35 -11.82 -10.69
C GLU A 90 -6.29 -12.93 -10.73
N LYS A 91 -5.36 -12.85 -11.68
CA LYS A 91 -4.28 -13.85 -11.81
C LYS A 91 -3.25 -13.76 -10.68
N ALA A 92 -2.89 -12.56 -10.27
CA ALA A 92 -1.96 -12.38 -9.17
C ALA A 92 -2.54 -12.84 -7.82
N ALA A 93 -3.85 -12.66 -7.62
CA ALA A 93 -4.54 -13.07 -6.40
C ALA A 93 -4.52 -14.58 -6.22
N GLU A 94 -4.69 -15.39 -7.29
CA GLU A 94 -4.65 -16.84 -7.22
C GLU A 94 -3.37 -17.36 -6.54
N VAL A 95 -2.23 -16.75 -6.88
CA VAL A 95 -0.93 -17.11 -6.32
C VAL A 95 -0.70 -16.46 -4.96
N ALA A 96 -1.07 -15.19 -4.84
CA ALA A 96 -0.80 -14.41 -3.65
C ALA A 96 -1.57 -14.93 -2.43
N LEU A 97 -2.85 -15.33 -2.60
CA LEU A 97 -3.68 -15.88 -1.53
C LEU A 97 -3.12 -17.21 -1.01
N LYS A 98 -2.65 -18.09 -1.91
CA LYS A 98 -1.97 -19.34 -1.51
C LYS A 98 -0.72 -19.10 -0.65
N ASN A 99 -0.07 -17.97 -0.85
CA ASN A 99 1.11 -17.57 -0.11
C ASN A 99 0.80 -16.62 1.06
N GLY A 100 -0.46 -16.60 1.53
CA GLY A 100 -0.86 -15.89 2.74
C GLY A 100 -1.01 -14.38 2.59
N LEU A 101 -1.27 -13.88 1.36
CA LEU A 101 -1.61 -12.47 1.15
C LEU A 101 -2.80 -12.08 2.03
N ARG A 102 -2.65 -10.97 2.74
CA ARG A 102 -3.75 -10.23 3.36
C ARG A 102 -3.77 -8.81 2.80
N VAL A 103 -4.91 -8.39 2.28
CA VAL A 103 -5.10 -7.01 1.81
C VAL A 103 -5.38 -6.13 3.01
N SER A 104 -4.43 -5.27 3.37
CA SER A 104 -4.53 -4.40 4.55
C SER A 104 -5.22 -3.07 4.26
N GLY A 105 -5.34 -2.70 2.99
CA GLY A 105 -6.10 -1.53 2.57
C GLY A 105 -5.75 -1.04 1.18
N TRP A 106 -6.74 -0.50 0.49
CA TRP A 106 -6.58 0.21 -0.77
C TRP A 106 -7.18 1.59 -0.66
N PHE A 107 -6.51 2.56 -1.28
CA PHE A 107 -6.87 3.96 -1.16
C PHE A 107 -6.74 4.63 -2.53
N GLY A 108 -7.76 5.37 -2.94
CA GLY A 108 -7.70 6.31 -4.04
C GLY A 108 -6.98 7.58 -3.61
N VAL A 109 -6.06 8.07 -4.41
CA VAL A 109 -5.33 9.32 -4.14
C VAL A 109 -6.19 10.49 -4.59
N GLU A 110 -6.64 11.30 -3.63
CA GLU A 110 -7.42 12.50 -3.89
C GLU A 110 -6.53 13.67 -4.35
N GLY A 111 -5.32 13.74 -3.84
CA GLY A 111 -4.33 14.74 -4.22
C GLY A 111 -3.01 14.58 -3.49
N THR A 112 -1.95 15.06 -4.13
CA THR A 112 -0.61 15.15 -3.53
C THR A 112 -0.46 16.48 -2.82
N ILE A 113 -0.20 16.45 -1.52
CA ILE A 113 -0.02 17.64 -0.67
C ILE A 113 1.44 18.10 -0.74
N VAL A 114 2.37 17.14 -0.64
CA VAL A 114 3.81 17.33 -0.80
C VAL A 114 4.33 16.20 -1.67
N GLY A 115 5.19 16.49 -2.62
CA GLY A 115 5.75 15.46 -3.49
C GLY A 115 6.65 16.04 -4.58
N ASP A 116 7.00 15.21 -5.51
CA ASP A 116 7.92 15.46 -6.63
C ASP A 116 7.23 15.97 -7.91
N GLY A 117 5.97 16.40 -7.81
CA GLY A 117 5.16 16.88 -8.94
C GLY A 117 4.43 15.77 -9.72
N ARG A 118 4.70 14.49 -9.40
CA ARG A 118 3.96 13.38 -10.00
C ARG A 118 2.55 13.28 -9.42
N LYS A 119 1.62 12.83 -10.25
CA LYS A 119 0.26 12.48 -9.83
C LYS A 119 0.19 10.98 -9.64
N TRP A 120 -0.42 10.55 -8.55
CA TRP A 120 -0.64 9.16 -8.20
C TRP A 120 -2.13 8.90 -8.13
N ASP A 121 -2.56 7.68 -8.43
CA ASP A 121 -3.98 7.31 -8.49
C ASP A 121 -4.39 6.41 -7.33
N GLN A 122 -3.57 5.44 -6.96
CA GLN A 122 -3.88 4.52 -5.86
C GLN A 122 -2.67 4.21 -4.98
N VAL A 123 -2.95 3.94 -3.72
CA VAL A 123 -2.02 3.37 -2.74
C VAL A 123 -2.61 2.08 -2.20
N ARG A 124 -1.84 1.00 -2.21
CA ARG A 124 -2.26 -0.32 -1.74
C ARG A 124 -1.29 -0.87 -0.72
N PHE A 125 -1.84 -1.42 0.34
CA PHE A 125 -1.10 -2.12 1.39
C PHE A 125 -1.47 -3.59 1.35
N ASN A 126 -0.48 -4.43 1.10
CA ASN A 126 -0.61 -5.88 1.11
C ASN A 126 0.36 -6.44 2.14
N THR A 127 -0.08 -7.35 3.00
CA THR A 127 0.79 -8.00 3.97
C THR A 127 1.00 -9.46 3.62
N PHE A 128 2.19 -9.95 3.90
CA PHE A 128 2.59 -11.34 3.68
C PHE A 128 3.25 -11.89 4.95
N PRO A 129 3.16 -13.20 5.20
CA PRO A 129 3.76 -13.83 6.37
C PRO A 129 5.28 -13.73 6.41
N SER A 130 5.92 -13.67 5.24
CA SER A 130 7.37 -13.59 5.10
C SER A 130 7.78 -12.94 3.78
N LYS A 131 9.04 -12.53 3.67
CA LYS A 131 9.60 -12.10 2.40
C LYS A 131 9.64 -13.25 1.39
N ALA A 132 9.91 -14.48 1.85
CA ALA A 132 9.90 -15.66 0.98
C ALA A 132 8.53 -15.86 0.34
N ALA A 133 7.43 -15.76 1.10
CA ALA A 133 6.06 -15.84 0.58
C ALA A 133 5.81 -14.81 -0.53
N PHE A 134 6.23 -13.57 -0.33
CA PHE A 134 6.11 -12.52 -1.34
C PHE A 134 6.96 -12.81 -2.58
N MET A 135 8.18 -13.30 -2.41
CA MET A 135 9.08 -13.61 -3.53
C MET A 135 8.57 -14.78 -4.40
N GLU A 136 7.85 -15.75 -3.83
CA GLU A 136 7.16 -16.78 -4.61
C GLU A 136 6.10 -16.14 -5.54
N VAL A 137 5.34 -15.19 -5.03
CA VAL A 137 4.37 -14.46 -5.87
C VAL A 137 5.10 -13.66 -6.96
N VAL A 138 6.21 -13.00 -6.63
CA VAL A 138 6.98 -12.20 -7.60
C VAL A 138 7.53 -13.06 -8.72
N ASN A 139 7.95 -14.28 -8.42
CA ASN A 139 8.61 -15.18 -9.37
C ASN A 139 7.66 -16.15 -10.07
N ASP A 140 6.38 -16.17 -9.72
CA ASP A 140 5.41 -17.09 -10.32
C ASP A 140 5.25 -16.85 -11.82
N PRO A 141 5.42 -17.89 -12.68
CA PRO A 141 5.37 -17.75 -14.13
C PRO A 141 4.04 -17.21 -14.66
N ASN A 142 2.90 -17.65 -14.09
CA ASN A 142 1.58 -17.22 -14.53
C ASN A 142 1.31 -15.77 -14.19
N ARG A 143 1.75 -15.35 -12.98
CA ARG A 143 1.69 -13.95 -12.59
C ARG A 143 2.60 -13.09 -13.47
N LEU A 144 3.81 -13.55 -13.82
CA LEU A 144 4.73 -12.83 -14.71
C LEU A 144 4.17 -12.69 -16.13
N GLU A 145 3.50 -13.73 -16.64
CA GLU A 145 2.80 -13.63 -17.93
C GLU A 145 1.67 -12.60 -17.86
N ALA A 146 0.83 -12.67 -16.84
CA ALA A 146 -0.24 -11.69 -16.63
C ALA A 146 0.29 -10.26 -16.46
N GLN A 147 1.45 -10.09 -15.81
CA GLN A 147 2.11 -8.80 -15.70
C GLN A 147 2.44 -8.20 -17.07
N LYS A 148 3.11 -8.95 -17.92
CA LYS A 148 3.47 -8.49 -19.28
C LYS A 148 2.24 -8.20 -20.13
N LYS A 149 1.22 -9.04 -20.02
CA LYS A 149 0.02 -8.94 -20.84
C LYS A 149 -0.90 -7.79 -20.44
N HIS A 150 -1.01 -7.51 -19.15
CA HIS A 150 -2.01 -6.61 -18.60
C HIS A 150 -1.39 -5.48 -17.75
N ARG A 151 -0.62 -5.79 -16.70
CA ARG A 151 -0.15 -4.78 -15.75
C ARG A 151 0.71 -3.71 -16.39
N GLU A 152 1.63 -4.06 -17.28
CA GLU A 152 2.53 -3.12 -17.95
C GLU A 152 1.79 -2.13 -18.86
N LYS A 153 0.60 -2.48 -19.34
CA LYS A 153 -0.26 -1.58 -20.11
C LYS A 153 -1.07 -0.63 -19.23
N ALA A 154 -1.46 -1.11 -18.04
CA ALA A 154 -2.32 -0.37 -17.14
C ALA A 154 -1.56 0.63 -16.26
N ILE A 155 -0.28 0.40 -16.00
CA ILE A 155 0.51 1.21 -15.07
C ILE A 155 1.49 2.08 -15.84
N ALA A 156 1.37 3.41 -15.65
CA ALA A 156 2.29 4.39 -16.21
C ALA A 156 3.53 4.60 -15.33
N ASP A 157 3.36 4.50 -13.99
CA ASP A 157 4.46 4.65 -13.02
C ASP A 157 4.10 3.94 -11.71
N THR A 158 5.11 3.50 -10.95
CA THR A 158 4.88 2.81 -9.68
C THR A 158 6.07 2.87 -8.74
N TYR A 159 5.77 2.99 -7.45
CA TYR A 159 6.67 2.58 -6.39
C TYR A 159 6.16 1.27 -5.77
N THR A 160 7.08 0.36 -5.51
CA THR A 160 6.81 -0.84 -4.70
C THR A 160 7.86 -0.92 -3.60
N LEU A 161 7.41 -0.80 -2.37
CA LEU A 161 8.27 -0.81 -1.20
C LEU A 161 7.95 -2.04 -0.36
N ILE A 162 9.00 -2.77 0.03
CA ILE A 162 8.88 -3.87 1.01
C ILE A 162 9.35 -3.30 2.35
N VAL A 163 8.45 -3.31 3.33
CA VAL A 163 8.71 -2.74 4.65
C VAL A 163 8.39 -3.74 5.75
N ARG A 164 9.05 -3.61 6.89
CA ARG A 164 8.73 -4.34 8.12
C ARG A 164 8.38 -3.36 9.22
N THR A 165 7.41 -3.72 10.03
CA THR A 165 7.09 -2.94 11.22
C THR A 165 8.24 -3.07 12.21
N SER A 166 8.88 -1.96 12.53
CA SER A 166 9.94 -1.88 13.55
C SER A 166 9.40 -1.43 14.90
N LEU A 167 8.31 -0.68 14.87
CA LEU A 167 7.64 -0.16 16.06
C LEU A 167 6.14 -0.06 15.78
N ASP A 168 5.32 -0.66 16.63
CA ASP A 168 3.86 -0.56 16.58
C ASP A 168 3.31 -0.08 17.92
N ASN A 169 2.99 1.20 17.99
CA ASN A 169 2.37 1.85 19.14
C ASN A 169 1.00 2.44 18.79
N ILE A 170 0.40 2.07 17.65
CA ILE A 170 -0.85 2.70 17.19
C ILE A 170 -1.96 2.46 18.20
N ALA A 171 -2.18 1.22 18.61
CA ALA A 171 -3.21 0.88 19.59
C ALA A 171 -3.01 1.61 20.92
N ALA A 172 -1.77 1.67 21.43
CA ALA A 172 -1.46 2.38 22.65
C ALA A 172 -1.64 3.90 22.53
N SER A 173 -1.36 4.48 21.35
CA SER A 173 -1.49 5.91 21.10
C SER A 173 -2.93 6.37 20.91
N THR A 174 -3.85 5.46 20.58
CA THR A 174 -5.28 5.75 20.37
C THR A 174 -6.16 5.39 21.56
N SER A 175 -5.64 4.64 22.53
CA SER A 175 -6.31 4.39 23.79
C SER A 175 -6.29 5.68 24.64
N HIS A 176 -7.39 6.43 24.61
CA HIS A 176 -7.58 7.51 25.57
C HIS A 176 -7.77 6.90 26.97
N PRO A 177 -7.05 7.34 27.99
CA PRO A 177 -7.44 7.03 29.36
C PRO A 177 -8.84 7.67 29.57
N SER A 178 -9.82 6.84 29.86
CA SER A 178 -11.16 7.20 30.27
C SER A 178 -11.16 7.96 31.60
#